data_e0147eed2706805651d741f8a72a4519
#
_entry.id   e0147eed2706805651d741f8a72a4519
#
_cell.length_a   1.000
_cell.length_b   1.000
_cell.length_c   1.000
_cell.angle_alpha   90.00
_cell.angle_beta   90.00
_cell.angle_gamma   90.00
#
_symmetry.space_group_name_H-M   'P 1'
#
loop_
_entity.id
_entity.type
_entity.pdbx_description
1 polymer ?
#
loop_
_entity_poly.entity_id
_entity_poly.type
_entity_poly.pdbx_seq_one_letter_code
_entity_poly.pdbx_strand_id
1 'polypeptide(L)'
;MANQYMQEEDDAILKTYNRYPVVLDHGDGAYLYDPEGKKYLDFSAGYAVSSLGYNNKEFNDALKAQIDKMIHTSNLYYNTTCGKAGEDLKKITGMYKVFFTNSGGEAIEGAIKTARKYAYTKKTGRYEFIAMENSFHGRSMGAVALTGHKEYREPFEPVMPGVHFAI
;
A
#
# COMPACT_ATOMS: atom_id res chain seq x y z
N MET A 1 10.59 21.56 -20.35
CA MET A 1 10.32 21.37 -18.90
C MET A 1 10.09 19.89 -18.59
N ALA A 2 9.18 19.16 -19.22
CA ALA A 2 8.94 17.74 -18.92
C ALA A 2 10.20 16.86 -18.95
N ASN A 3 11.09 17.03 -19.92
CA ASN A 3 12.36 16.29 -20.00
C ASN A 3 13.30 16.53 -18.82
N GLN A 4 13.27 17.71 -18.21
CA GLN A 4 14.10 18.02 -17.04
C GLN A 4 13.65 17.22 -15.82
N TYR A 5 12.35 17.16 -15.53
CA TYR A 5 11.83 16.37 -14.39
C TYR A 5 12.11 14.88 -14.55
N MET A 6 11.95 14.34 -15.78
CA MET A 6 12.30 12.93 -16.04
C MET A 6 13.79 12.66 -15.83
N GLN A 7 14.66 13.59 -16.28
CA GLN A 7 16.09 13.46 -16.07
C GLN A 7 16.47 13.51 -14.58
N GLU A 8 15.91 14.45 -13.82
CA GLU A 8 16.14 14.56 -12.38
C GLU A 8 15.73 13.28 -11.63
N GLU A 9 14.60 12.65 -11.99
CA GLU A 9 14.18 11.37 -11.43
C GLU A 9 15.10 10.21 -11.85
N ASP A 10 15.47 10.14 -13.13
CA ASP A 10 16.34 9.06 -13.64
C ASP A 10 17.75 9.14 -13.04
N ASP A 11 18.24 10.33 -12.74
CA ASP A 11 19.55 10.55 -12.13
C ASP A 11 19.55 10.30 -10.62
N ALA A 12 18.45 10.59 -9.91
CA ALA A 12 18.40 10.59 -8.45
C ALA A 12 17.71 9.37 -7.84
N ILE A 13 16.83 8.69 -8.56
CA ILE A 13 15.98 7.61 -8.05
C ILE A 13 16.36 6.26 -8.68
N LEU A 14 16.61 5.26 -7.81
CA LEU A 14 16.90 3.91 -8.27
C LEU A 14 15.79 3.41 -9.22
N LYS A 15 16.17 2.94 -10.41
CA LYS A 15 15.25 2.47 -11.44
C LYS A 15 14.65 1.11 -11.08
N THR A 16 13.60 1.12 -10.27
CA THR A 16 12.84 -0.08 -9.86
C THR A 16 11.55 -0.26 -10.65
N TYR A 17 11.15 0.74 -11.46
CA TYR A 17 9.94 0.75 -12.28
C TYR A 17 10.23 1.24 -13.69
N ASN A 18 9.46 0.73 -14.66
CA ASN A 18 9.39 1.30 -16.00
C ASN A 18 8.29 2.37 -16.00
N ARG A 19 8.69 3.65 -15.95
CA ARG A 19 7.76 4.77 -15.96
C ARG A 19 7.30 5.09 -17.37
N TYR A 20 6.05 5.54 -17.50
CA TYR A 20 5.60 6.16 -18.74
C TYR A 20 6.26 7.54 -18.90
N PRO A 21 6.57 7.98 -20.14
CA PRO A 21 7.22 9.26 -20.37
C PRO A 21 6.21 10.44 -20.28
N VAL A 22 5.58 10.56 -19.13
CA VAL A 22 4.60 11.59 -18.80
C VAL A 22 4.95 12.15 -17.43
N VAL A 23 5.06 13.46 -17.32
CA VAL A 23 5.22 14.17 -16.05
C VAL A 23 3.85 14.67 -15.62
N LEU A 24 3.42 14.31 -14.43
CA LEU A 24 2.16 14.75 -13.84
C LEU A 24 2.45 15.72 -12.70
N ASP A 25 1.75 16.86 -12.69
CA ASP A 25 1.97 17.96 -11.75
C ASP A 25 0.85 18.05 -10.71
N HIS A 26 -0.41 18.11 -11.15
CA HIS A 26 -1.56 18.25 -10.27
C HIS A 26 -2.78 17.50 -10.80
N GLY A 27 -3.82 17.38 -9.94
CA GLY A 27 -5.07 16.73 -10.31
C GLY A 27 -6.29 17.49 -9.81
N ASP A 28 -7.42 17.34 -10.53
CA ASP A 28 -8.72 17.84 -10.14
C ASP A 28 -9.83 16.89 -10.59
N GLY A 29 -10.65 16.44 -9.65
CA GLY A 29 -11.66 15.41 -9.88
C GLY A 29 -11.05 14.11 -10.44
N ALA A 30 -11.47 13.69 -11.63
CA ALA A 30 -10.96 12.50 -12.32
C ALA A 30 -9.81 12.81 -13.32
N TYR A 31 -9.22 13.97 -13.23
CA TYR A 31 -8.23 14.41 -14.22
C TYR A 31 -6.88 14.75 -13.59
N LEU A 32 -5.82 14.42 -14.32
CA LEU A 32 -4.44 14.82 -14.05
C LEU A 32 -3.98 15.81 -15.11
N TYR A 33 -3.02 16.63 -14.76
CA TYR A 33 -2.45 17.65 -15.63
C TYR A 33 -0.93 17.59 -15.60
N ASP A 34 -0.31 17.81 -16.75
CA ASP A 34 1.15 17.99 -16.81
C ASP A 34 1.53 19.46 -16.54
N PRO A 35 2.84 19.77 -16.42
CA PRO A 35 3.31 21.14 -16.18
C PRO A 35 2.98 22.13 -17.30
N GLU A 36 2.67 21.66 -18.50
CA GLU A 36 2.25 22.44 -19.65
C GLU A 36 0.72 22.65 -19.69
N GLY A 37 -0.03 22.06 -18.74
CA GLY A 37 -1.47 22.18 -18.62
C GLY A 37 -2.26 21.21 -19.50
N LYS A 38 -1.61 20.23 -20.12
CA LYS A 38 -2.30 19.18 -20.85
C LYS A 38 -3.06 18.26 -19.89
N LYS A 39 -4.30 17.99 -20.24
CA LYS A 39 -5.26 17.24 -19.42
C LYS A 39 -5.28 15.76 -19.79
N TYR A 40 -5.25 14.90 -18.78
CA TYR A 40 -5.35 13.44 -18.89
C TYR A 40 -6.50 12.93 -18.04
N LEU A 41 -7.37 12.09 -18.61
CA LEU A 41 -8.40 11.40 -17.84
C LEU A 41 -7.77 10.21 -17.16
N ASP A 42 -7.84 10.18 -15.82
CA ASP A 42 -7.23 9.13 -15.01
C ASP A 42 -8.25 8.07 -14.58
N PHE A 43 -8.19 6.90 -15.22
CA PHE A 43 -8.93 5.71 -14.81
C PHE A 43 -8.11 4.77 -13.89
N SER A 44 -6.84 5.07 -13.65
CA SER A 44 -6.00 4.26 -12.77
C SER A 44 -6.15 4.62 -11.30
N ALA A 45 -6.48 5.88 -11.03
CA ALA A 45 -6.59 6.46 -9.69
C ALA A 45 -5.42 6.06 -8.77
N GLY A 46 -4.19 5.98 -9.33
CA GLY A 46 -3.02 5.51 -8.60
C GLY A 46 -3.17 4.08 -8.04
N TYR A 47 -3.71 3.15 -8.82
CA TYR A 47 -4.15 1.81 -8.40
C TYR A 47 -5.23 1.88 -7.31
N ALA A 48 -6.28 2.65 -7.56
CA ALA A 48 -7.44 2.89 -6.70
C ALA A 48 -7.14 3.62 -5.37
N VAL A 49 -5.97 4.19 -5.20
CA VAL A 49 -5.61 5.00 -4.01
C VAL A 49 -6.39 6.31 -3.99
N SER A 50 -6.50 6.99 -5.14
CA SER A 50 -7.22 8.26 -5.29
C SER A 50 -8.70 8.08 -5.62
N SER A 51 -9.39 7.16 -4.94
CA SER A 51 -10.80 6.80 -5.22
C SER A 51 -11.80 7.94 -5.02
N LEU A 52 -11.45 8.96 -4.23
CA LEU A 52 -12.25 10.18 -4.05
C LEU A 52 -12.01 11.22 -5.17
N GLY A 53 -11.14 10.90 -6.13
CA GLY A 53 -10.62 11.87 -7.09
C GLY A 53 -9.57 12.79 -6.48
N TYR A 54 -9.02 13.65 -7.33
CA TYR A 54 -8.00 14.61 -6.95
C TYR A 54 -8.64 15.90 -6.44
N ASN A 55 -7.95 16.60 -5.55
CA ASN A 55 -8.35 17.88 -4.99
C ASN A 55 -9.75 17.88 -4.33
N ASN A 56 -10.15 16.77 -3.71
CA ASN A 56 -11.38 16.71 -2.94
C ASN A 56 -11.30 17.64 -1.73
N LYS A 57 -12.14 18.69 -1.73
CA LYS A 57 -12.06 19.76 -0.73
C LYS A 57 -12.29 19.27 0.69
N GLU A 58 -13.29 18.43 0.92
CA GLU A 58 -13.63 17.93 2.26
C GLU A 58 -12.49 17.09 2.84
N PHE A 59 -11.94 16.18 2.02
CA PHE A 59 -10.80 15.36 2.39
C PHE A 59 -9.55 16.20 2.69
N ASN A 60 -9.23 17.14 1.81
CA ASN A 60 -8.07 18.03 1.96
C ASN A 60 -8.17 18.90 3.22
N ASP A 61 -9.34 19.45 3.50
CA ASP A 61 -9.55 20.30 4.67
C ASP A 61 -9.45 19.49 5.98
N ALA A 62 -9.97 18.25 5.99
CA ALA A 62 -9.83 17.36 7.14
C ALA A 62 -8.36 16.98 7.41
N LEU A 63 -7.57 16.71 6.35
CA LEU A 63 -6.15 16.44 6.49
C LEU A 63 -5.37 17.66 7.00
N LYS A 64 -5.61 18.85 6.45
CA LYS A 64 -4.96 20.10 6.90
C LYS A 64 -5.25 20.35 8.38
N ALA A 65 -6.51 20.26 8.80
CA ALA A 65 -6.90 20.42 10.20
C ALA A 65 -6.22 19.39 11.12
N GLN A 66 -6.05 18.15 10.67
CA GLN A 66 -5.35 17.15 11.46
C GLN A 66 -3.83 17.38 11.52
N ILE A 67 -3.22 17.86 10.44
CA ILE A 67 -1.79 18.24 10.40
C ILE A 67 -1.53 19.36 11.41
N ASP A 68 -2.36 20.41 11.40
CA ASP A 68 -2.23 21.54 12.34
C ASP A 68 -2.44 21.10 13.80
N LYS A 69 -3.23 20.05 14.03
CA LYS A 69 -3.49 19.53 15.36
C LYS A 69 -2.39 18.60 15.85
N MET A 70 -2.01 17.59 15.07
CA MET A 70 -1.04 16.57 15.46
C MET A 70 -0.78 15.58 14.32
N ILE A 71 0.47 15.40 13.94
CA ILE A 71 0.87 14.49 12.88
C ILE A 71 1.17 13.07 13.44
N HIS A 72 1.90 12.96 14.56
CA HIS A 72 2.38 11.68 15.07
C HIS A 72 2.54 11.66 16.59
N THR A 73 2.25 10.53 17.24
CA THR A 73 2.42 10.34 18.70
C THR A 73 3.09 9.02 19.08
N SER A 74 3.54 8.20 18.14
CA SER A 74 3.91 6.81 18.34
C SER A 74 2.78 5.91 18.87
N ASN A 75 2.98 4.59 18.85
CA ASN A 75 2.04 3.60 19.39
C ASN A 75 2.12 3.44 20.91
N LEU A 76 2.97 4.22 21.59
CA LEU A 76 3.09 4.23 23.05
C LEU A 76 1.96 5.01 23.72
N TYR A 77 1.25 5.85 22.97
CA TYR A 77 0.18 6.70 23.49
C TYR A 77 -1.13 6.49 22.76
N TYR A 78 -2.23 6.65 23.47
CA TYR A 78 -3.55 6.76 22.87
C TYR A 78 -3.74 8.11 22.20
N ASN A 79 -4.50 8.14 21.11
CA ASN A 79 -4.89 9.37 20.43
C ASN A 79 -6.39 9.37 20.10
N THR A 80 -6.94 10.53 19.81
CA THR A 80 -8.37 10.73 19.62
C THR A 80 -8.90 10.27 18.26
N THR A 81 -8.04 9.89 17.31
CA THR A 81 -8.40 9.64 15.91
C THR A 81 -8.36 8.15 15.57
N CYS A 82 -7.32 7.45 16.03
CA CYS A 82 -7.05 6.07 15.64
C CYS A 82 -8.15 5.08 16.08
N GLY A 83 -8.64 5.24 17.32
CA GLY A 83 -9.71 4.40 17.85
C GLY A 83 -11.01 4.56 17.08
N LYS A 84 -11.38 5.80 16.73
CA LYS A 84 -12.56 6.09 15.92
C LYS A 84 -12.45 5.49 14.52
N ALA A 85 -11.33 5.66 13.83
CA ALA A 85 -11.09 5.04 12.54
C ALA A 85 -11.18 3.50 12.60
N GLY A 86 -10.65 2.88 13.66
CA GLY A 86 -10.77 1.45 13.90
C GLY A 86 -12.22 1.00 14.07
N GLU A 87 -13.03 1.71 14.84
CA GLU A 87 -14.46 1.40 15.03
C GLU A 87 -15.26 1.54 13.72
N ASP A 88 -14.99 2.56 12.93
CA ASP A 88 -15.66 2.76 11.65
C ASP A 88 -15.29 1.62 10.65
N LEU A 89 -14.03 1.23 10.59
CA LEU A 89 -13.59 0.08 9.78
C LEU A 89 -14.22 -1.24 10.24
N LYS A 90 -14.32 -1.48 11.56
CA LYS A 90 -15.02 -2.66 12.08
C LYS A 90 -16.47 -2.74 11.63
N LYS A 91 -17.19 -1.61 11.64
CA LYS A 91 -18.59 -1.54 11.18
C LYS A 91 -18.73 -1.89 9.70
N ILE A 92 -17.82 -1.38 8.87
CA ILE A 92 -17.85 -1.57 7.41
C ILE A 92 -17.45 -3.00 7.03
N THR A 93 -16.43 -3.56 7.70
CA THR A 93 -15.83 -4.86 7.33
C THR A 93 -16.41 -6.04 8.08
N GLY A 94 -17.07 -5.82 9.21
CA GLY A 94 -17.50 -6.88 10.12
C GLY A 94 -16.35 -7.55 10.91
N MET A 95 -15.11 -7.06 10.76
CA MET A 95 -13.94 -7.62 11.46
C MET A 95 -13.92 -7.23 12.93
N TYR A 96 -13.33 -8.08 13.76
CA TYR A 96 -13.29 -7.88 15.21
C TYR A 96 -12.33 -6.76 15.64
N LYS A 97 -11.15 -6.67 14.99
CA LYS A 97 -10.12 -5.65 15.26
C LYS A 97 -9.39 -5.25 13.99
N VAL A 98 -8.76 -4.08 14.04
CA VAL A 98 -7.99 -3.51 12.93
C VAL A 98 -6.53 -3.37 13.37
N PHE A 99 -5.63 -3.63 12.45
CA PHE A 99 -4.20 -3.36 12.58
C PHE A 99 -3.79 -2.40 11.46
N PHE A 100 -3.40 -1.19 11.85
CA PHE A 100 -2.95 -0.17 10.90
C PHE A 100 -1.47 -0.34 10.56
N THR A 101 -1.15 -0.22 9.29
CA THR A 101 0.21 -0.30 8.73
C THR A 101 0.42 0.81 7.70
N ASN A 102 1.67 1.03 7.29
CA ASN A 102 2.00 2.09 6.32
C ASN A 102 1.79 1.66 4.87
N SER A 103 1.65 0.36 4.60
CA SER A 103 1.52 -0.17 3.24
C SER A 103 0.81 -1.51 3.21
N GLY A 104 0.32 -1.91 2.02
CA GLY A 104 -0.22 -3.25 1.78
C GLY A 104 0.81 -4.37 2.03
N GLY A 105 2.07 -4.16 1.67
CA GLY A 105 3.15 -5.10 1.97
C GLY A 105 3.31 -5.33 3.48
N GLU A 106 3.31 -4.28 4.29
CA GLU A 106 3.34 -4.40 5.75
C GLU A 106 2.08 -5.07 6.31
N ALA A 107 0.91 -4.84 5.71
CA ALA A 107 -0.31 -5.53 6.10
C ALA A 107 -0.20 -7.05 5.88
N ILE A 108 0.38 -7.47 4.77
CA ILE A 108 0.68 -8.90 4.49
C ILE A 108 1.69 -9.45 5.49
N GLU A 109 2.78 -8.73 5.81
CA GLU A 109 3.72 -9.13 6.86
C GLU A 109 3.01 -9.31 8.21
N GLY A 110 2.11 -8.38 8.55
CA GLY A 110 1.26 -8.49 9.74
C GLY A 110 0.35 -9.71 9.71
N ALA A 111 -0.25 -10.03 8.56
CA ALA A 111 -1.11 -11.21 8.37
C ALA A 111 -0.31 -12.52 8.56
N ILE A 112 0.88 -12.63 7.94
CA ILE A 112 1.79 -13.77 8.10
C ILE A 112 2.12 -13.99 9.58
N LYS A 113 2.55 -12.93 10.26
CA LYS A 113 2.91 -13.00 11.69
C LYS A 113 1.72 -13.37 12.56
N THR A 114 0.54 -12.81 12.28
CA THR A 114 -0.69 -13.11 13.03
C THR A 114 -1.08 -14.57 12.87
N ALA A 115 -1.10 -15.09 11.64
CA ALA A 115 -1.42 -16.48 11.36
C ALA A 115 -0.45 -17.46 12.05
N ARG A 116 0.87 -17.21 11.95
CA ARG A 116 1.88 -18.02 12.61
C ARG A 116 1.79 -17.94 14.14
N LYS A 117 1.56 -16.75 14.68
CA LYS A 117 1.38 -16.57 16.14
C LYS A 117 0.13 -17.29 16.65
N TYR A 118 -0.96 -17.24 15.90
CA TYR A 118 -2.18 -17.99 16.21
C TYR A 118 -1.91 -19.49 16.23
N ALA A 119 -1.30 -20.04 15.18
CA ALA A 119 -0.96 -21.47 15.11
C ALA A 119 -0.04 -21.91 16.25
N TYR A 120 0.97 -21.11 16.58
CA TYR A 120 1.86 -21.33 17.70
C TYR A 120 1.10 -21.37 19.04
N THR A 121 0.23 -20.38 19.27
CA THR A 121 -0.56 -20.28 20.50
C THR A 121 -1.52 -21.47 20.65
N LYS A 122 -2.10 -21.95 19.56
CA LYS A 122 -2.97 -23.13 19.51
C LYS A 122 -2.22 -24.46 19.46
N LYS A 123 -0.88 -24.44 19.42
CA LYS A 123 0.00 -25.62 19.34
C LYS A 123 -0.35 -26.55 18.16
N THR A 124 -0.76 -25.97 17.03
CA THR A 124 -1.18 -26.76 15.85
C THR A 124 -0.02 -27.34 15.05
N GLY A 125 1.20 -26.81 15.21
CA GLY A 125 2.37 -27.12 14.39
C GLY A 125 2.32 -26.57 12.95
N ARG A 126 1.24 -25.90 12.56
CA ARG A 126 1.04 -25.36 11.22
C ARG A 126 1.76 -24.02 11.08
N TYR A 127 2.56 -23.86 10.04
CA TYR A 127 3.31 -22.62 9.75
C TYR A 127 3.31 -22.27 8.26
N GLU A 128 2.75 -23.13 7.42
CA GLU A 128 2.75 -23.00 5.97
C GLU A 128 1.57 -22.17 5.49
N PHE A 129 1.70 -21.65 4.29
CA PHE A 129 0.69 -20.83 3.62
C PHE A 129 0.38 -21.36 2.23
N ILE A 130 -0.84 -21.15 1.80
CA ILE A 130 -1.25 -21.31 0.41
C ILE A 130 -1.54 -19.91 -0.13
N ALA A 131 -0.89 -19.54 -1.23
CA ALA A 131 -1.15 -18.33 -2.00
C ALA A 131 -1.68 -18.72 -3.39
N MET A 132 -2.35 -17.78 -4.06
CA MET A 132 -2.85 -18.04 -5.41
C MET A 132 -1.78 -17.75 -6.46
N GLU A 133 -1.74 -18.54 -7.53
CA GLU A 133 -0.94 -18.20 -8.71
C GLU A 133 -1.39 -16.83 -9.27
N ASN A 134 -0.46 -16.10 -9.88
CA ASN A 134 -0.67 -14.76 -10.42
C ASN A 134 -1.13 -13.69 -9.40
N SER A 135 -1.07 -13.99 -8.11
CA SER A 135 -1.36 -13.02 -7.06
C SER A 135 -0.20 -12.05 -6.84
N PHE A 136 -0.51 -10.89 -6.27
CA PHE A 136 0.47 -9.92 -5.81
C PHE A 136 0.21 -9.56 -4.35
N HIS A 137 1.23 -9.75 -3.50
CA HIS A 137 1.12 -9.49 -2.06
C HIS A 137 2.08 -8.43 -1.54
N GLY A 138 3.03 -8.00 -2.31
CA GLY A 138 3.98 -6.95 -1.93
C GLY A 138 5.43 -7.26 -2.29
N ARG A 139 6.36 -6.41 -1.85
CA ARG A 139 7.79 -6.46 -2.21
C ARG A 139 8.73 -6.65 -1.02
N SER A 140 8.23 -6.64 0.24
CA SER A 140 9.00 -7.10 1.39
C SER A 140 9.25 -8.61 1.30
N MET A 141 10.28 -9.12 1.97
CA MET A 141 10.71 -10.52 1.81
C MET A 141 9.63 -11.54 2.15
N GLY A 142 8.80 -11.30 3.18
CA GLY A 142 7.67 -12.17 3.49
C GLY A 142 6.52 -12.02 2.49
N ALA A 143 6.19 -10.80 2.08
CA ALA A 143 5.13 -10.55 1.11
C ALA A 143 5.50 -11.05 -0.30
N VAL A 144 6.77 -10.90 -0.73
CA VAL A 144 7.23 -11.43 -2.01
C VAL A 144 7.20 -12.95 -2.04
N ALA A 145 7.43 -13.60 -0.90
CA ALA A 145 7.34 -15.06 -0.80
C ALA A 145 5.92 -15.60 -1.13
N LEU A 146 4.88 -14.81 -0.85
CA LEU A 146 3.49 -15.15 -1.18
C LEU A 146 3.05 -14.64 -2.56
N THR A 147 3.85 -13.81 -3.24
CA THR A 147 3.51 -13.29 -4.57
C THR A 147 3.58 -14.40 -5.62
N GLY A 148 2.45 -14.67 -6.30
CA GLY A 148 2.29 -15.78 -7.23
C GLY A 148 3.02 -15.61 -8.56
N HIS A 149 3.36 -14.37 -8.94
CA HIS A 149 4.17 -14.07 -10.11
C HIS A 149 5.64 -14.47 -9.89
N LYS A 150 6.11 -15.48 -10.61
CA LYS A 150 7.47 -16.01 -10.47
C LYS A 150 8.55 -14.97 -10.74
N GLU A 151 8.37 -14.16 -11.77
CA GLU A 151 9.28 -13.11 -12.19
C GLU A 151 9.54 -12.05 -11.12
N TYR A 152 8.61 -11.89 -10.17
CA TYR A 152 8.78 -10.97 -9.04
C TYR A 152 9.43 -11.62 -7.83
N ARG A 153 9.51 -12.94 -7.78
CA ARG A 153 9.99 -13.71 -6.62
C ARG A 153 11.37 -14.32 -6.85
N GLU A 154 11.56 -15.00 -7.98
CA GLU A 154 12.78 -15.79 -8.29
C GLU A 154 14.09 -15.00 -8.14
N PRO A 155 14.19 -13.72 -8.55
CA PRO A 155 15.43 -12.97 -8.39
C PRO A 155 15.86 -12.74 -6.93
N PHE A 156 14.97 -12.97 -5.97
CA PHE A 156 15.19 -12.70 -4.54
C PHE A 156 15.25 -13.97 -3.69
N GLU A 157 15.34 -15.14 -4.32
CA GLU A 157 15.46 -16.40 -3.59
C GLU A 157 16.82 -16.53 -2.88
N PRO A 158 16.86 -17.19 -1.68
CA PRO A 158 15.76 -17.88 -1.03
C PRO A 158 14.81 -16.94 -0.29
N VAL A 159 13.52 -17.09 -0.50
CA VAL A 159 12.46 -16.36 0.21
C VAL A 159 11.96 -17.14 1.43
N MET A 160 10.97 -16.61 2.15
CA MET A 160 10.37 -17.28 3.31
C MET A 160 9.85 -18.69 2.93
N PRO A 161 10.28 -19.76 3.61
CA PRO A 161 9.86 -21.12 3.32
C PRO A 161 8.44 -21.42 3.78
N GLY A 162 7.87 -22.50 3.22
CA GLY A 162 6.53 -23.00 3.60
C GLY A 162 5.40 -22.25 2.89
N VAL A 163 5.64 -21.80 1.66
CA VAL A 163 4.61 -21.22 0.79
C VAL A 163 4.36 -22.14 -0.39
N HIS A 164 3.09 -22.45 -0.61
CA HIS A 164 2.60 -23.28 -1.71
C HIS A 164 1.64 -22.44 -2.57
N PHE A 165 1.58 -22.72 -3.86
CA PHE A 165 0.72 -21.98 -4.78
C PHE A 165 -0.40 -22.88 -5.30
N ALA A 166 -1.60 -22.32 -5.35
CA ALA A 166 -2.80 -22.93 -5.92
C ALA A 166 -3.33 -22.09 -7.08
N ILE A 167 -4.00 -22.74 -8.03
CA ILE A 167 -4.66 -22.13 -9.20
C ILE A 167 -5.95 -21.45 -8.77
#